data_b60c7a7602c9ac6a9da368f0a0b63731
#
_entry.id   b60c7a7602c9ac6a9da368f0a0b63731
#
_cell.length_a   1.000
_cell.length_b   1.000
_cell.length_c   1.000
_cell.angle_alpha   90.00
_cell.angle_beta   90.00
_cell.angle_gamma   90.00
#
_symmetry.space_group_name_H-M   'P 1'
#
loop_
_entity.id
_entity.type
_entity.pdbx_description
1 polymer ?
#
loop_
_entity_poly.entity_id
_entity_poly.type
_entity_poly.pdbx_seq_one_letter_code
_entity_poly.pdbx_strand_id
1 'polypeptide(L)'
;MAVAPEAQAIVQRPRDEQFTSVFVANPSLGLSSLEDIKGKSITFGSESSTSGHLMPRHFITEAGIDVESDFSQAPNFSGSHDTTYKLVEAGTYEVGALNSAVWETAIKENKVDTSKVDVFYVTPEYYDYNFTINDVDAEFGEGTVEKVKAALLAMDEEQKEILDFFATDKFIETKNENYDAIRDVAKSLGIIK
;
A
#
# COMPACT_ATOMS: atom_id res chain seq x y z
N MET A 1 3.52 14.26 11.23
CA MET A 1 4.55 14.45 12.28
C MET A 1 5.59 13.38 12.07
N ALA A 2 6.81 13.70 11.70
CA ALA A 2 7.88 12.70 11.64
C ALA A 2 8.20 12.31 13.11
N VAL A 3 7.84 11.10 13.50
CA VAL A 3 7.93 10.65 14.90
C VAL A 3 9.35 10.21 15.23
N ALA A 4 10.13 9.83 14.21
CA ALA A 4 11.50 9.35 14.35
C ALA A 4 12.33 9.72 13.10
N PRO A 5 12.89 10.94 13.03
CA PRO A 5 13.64 11.41 11.86
C PRO A 5 14.91 10.60 11.58
N GLU A 6 15.47 9.93 12.59
CA GLU A 6 16.65 9.08 12.49
C GLU A 6 16.33 7.62 12.14
N ALA A 7 15.06 7.28 11.97
CA ALA A 7 14.65 5.91 11.66
C ALA A 7 15.12 5.51 10.24
N GLN A 8 15.62 4.28 10.14
CA GLN A 8 16.16 3.70 8.92
C GLN A 8 15.35 2.48 8.50
N ALA A 9 14.92 2.42 7.25
CA ALA A 9 14.43 1.19 6.66
C ALA A 9 15.64 0.28 6.40
N ILE A 10 15.64 -0.93 6.95
CA ILE A 10 16.82 -1.82 6.93
C ILE A 10 16.61 -3.07 6.09
N VAL A 11 15.47 -3.73 6.21
CA VAL A 11 15.17 -4.93 5.45
C VAL A 11 13.69 -4.97 5.07
N GLN A 12 13.38 -5.74 4.04
CA GLN A 12 12.01 -5.98 3.56
C GLN A 12 11.88 -7.41 3.02
N ARG A 13 10.65 -7.83 2.73
CA ARG A 13 10.43 -9.07 1.99
C ARG A 13 10.64 -8.81 0.49
N PRO A 14 11.13 -9.76 -0.31
CA PRO A 14 11.31 -9.56 -1.75
C PRO A 14 10.05 -9.06 -2.47
N ARG A 15 8.87 -9.58 -2.10
CA ARG A 15 7.57 -9.16 -2.67
C ARG A 15 7.22 -7.69 -2.44
N ASP A 16 7.81 -7.05 -1.45
CA ASP A 16 7.52 -5.66 -1.10
C ASP A 16 8.28 -4.64 -1.97
N GLU A 17 9.20 -5.09 -2.83
CA GLU A 17 9.83 -4.24 -3.87
C GLU A 17 8.92 -4.00 -5.07
N GLN A 18 8.02 -4.93 -5.35
CA GLN A 18 7.15 -4.96 -6.53
C GLN A 18 5.68 -4.99 -6.11
N PHE A 19 5.36 -4.19 -5.10
CA PHE A 19 4.01 -4.13 -4.57
C PHE A 19 3.10 -3.30 -5.47
N THR A 20 1.82 -3.67 -5.54
CA THR A 20 0.83 -2.96 -6.35
C THR A 20 -0.44 -2.68 -5.57
N SER A 21 -1.16 -1.66 -5.99
CA SER A 21 -2.56 -1.45 -5.64
C SER A 21 -3.46 -1.82 -6.82
N VAL A 22 -4.68 -2.15 -6.54
CA VAL A 22 -5.71 -2.36 -7.55
C VAL A 22 -6.82 -1.33 -7.41
N PHE A 23 -7.35 -0.89 -8.55
CA PHE A 23 -8.58 -0.13 -8.61
C PHE A 23 -9.70 -1.06 -9.07
N VAL A 24 -10.77 -1.08 -8.30
CA VAL A 24 -11.94 -1.93 -8.53
C VAL A 24 -13.18 -1.08 -8.81
N ALA A 25 -14.04 -1.59 -9.67
CA ALA A 25 -15.30 -0.96 -10.01
C ALA A 25 -16.32 -2.02 -10.42
N ASN A 26 -17.59 -1.65 -10.55
CA ASN A 26 -18.55 -2.53 -11.19
C ASN A 26 -18.22 -2.68 -12.68
N PRO A 27 -18.07 -3.91 -13.21
CA PRO A 27 -17.72 -4.15 -14.61
C PRO A 27 -18.68 -3.49 -15.62
N SER A 28 -19.93 -3.28 -15.24
CA SER A 28 -20.93 -2.59 -16.10
C SER A 28 -20.59 -1.13 -16.38
N LEU A 29 -19.69 -0.50 -15.62
CA LEU A 29 -19.24 0.87 -15.86
C LEU A 29 -18.26 0.97 -17.04
N GLY A 30 -17.67 -0.15 -17.47
CA GLY A 30 -16.76 -0.21 -18.63
C GLY A 30 -15.49 0.59 -18.48
N LEU A 31 -14.99 0.80 -17.22
CA LEU A 31 -13.74 1.50 -16.95
C LEU A 31 -12.56 0.66 -17.41
N SER A 32 -11.52 1.29 -17.94
CA SER A 32 -10.33 0.62 -18.47
C SER A 32 -9.00 1.33 -18.15
N SER A 33 -9.09 2.56 -17.64
CA SER A 33 -7.94 3.39 -17.30
C SER A 33 -8.25 4.28 -16.09
N LEU A 34 -7.22 4.94 -15.52
CA LEU A 34 -7.42 5.90 -14.42
C LEU A 34 -8.21 7.14 -14.89
N GLU A 35 -8.05 7.57 -16.12
CA GLU A 35 -8.77 8.75 -16.65
C GLU A 35 -10.29 8.56 -16.62
N ASP A 36 -10.76 7.31 -16.69
CA ASP A 36 -12.19 6.97 -16.69
C ASP A 36 -12.87 7.22 -15.33
N ILE A 37 -12.08 7.42 -14.24
CA ILE A 37 -12.63 7.66 -12.91
C ILE A 37 -13.05 9.10 -12.66
N LYS A 38 -12.75 10.03 -13.57
CA LYS A 38 -13.23 11.43 -13.46
C LYS A 38 -14.75 11.49 -13.38
N GLY A 39 -15.24 12.29 -12.44
CA GLY A 39 -16.67 12.42 -12.17
C GLY A 39 -17.32 11.25 -11.44
N LYS A 40 -16.55 10.20 -11.06
CA LYS A 40 -17.03 9.06 -10.28
C LYS A 40 -16.92 9.34 -8.77
N SER A 41 -17.60 8.54 -7.97
CA SER A 41 -17.37 8.48 -6.53
C SER A 41 -16.28 7.46 -6.22
N ILE A 42 -15.35 7.80 -5.31
CA ILE A 42 -14.23 6.94 -4.93
C ILE A 42 -14.19 6.67 -3.43
N THR A 43 -13.80 5.45 -3.06
CA THR A 43 -13.47 5.08 -1.68
C THR A 43 -12.05 4.49 -1.60
N PHE A 44 -11.26 5.03 -0.69
CA PHE A 44 -9.93 4.54 -0.33
C PHE A 44 -10.00 3.61 0.88
N GLY A 45 -8.88 2.98 1.26
CA GLY A 45 -8.71 2.25 2.51
C GLY A 45 -8.71 3.20 3.72
N SER A 46 -7.70 3.13 4.60
CA SER A 46 -7.50 4.14 5.66
C SER A 46 -6.68 5.32 5.13
N GLU A 47 -6.82 6.50 5.77
CA GLU A 47 -6.12 7.73 5.36
C GLU A 47 -4.58 7.58 5.31
N SER A 48 -4.00 6.78 6.21
CA SER A 48 -2.56 6.54 6.28
C SER A 48 -2.09 5.29 5.53
N SER A 49 -2.99 4.58 4.83
CA SER A 49 -2.63 3.35 4.14
C SER A 49 -1.80 3.64 2.89
N THR A 50 -0.62 3.05 2.79
CA THR A 50 0.24 3.13 1.59
C THR A 50 -0.50 2.61 0.37
N SER A 51 -0.93 1.34 0.38
CA SER A 51 -1.55 0.65 -0.76
C SER A 51 -3.05 0.93 -0.92
N GLY A 52 -3.73 1.39 0.13
CA GLY A 52 -5.15 1.71 0.06
C GLY A 52 -5.46 3.18 -0.18
N HIS A 53 -4.47 4.08 -0.10
CA HIS A 53 -4.68 5.52 -0.30
C HIS A 53 -3.46 6.22 -0.91
N LEU A 54 -2.31 6.26 -0.23
CA LEU A 54 -1.21 7.16 -0.62
C LEU A 54 -0.72 6.89 -2.04
N MET A 55 -0.37 5.65 -2.36
CA MET A 55 0.09 5.30 -3.70
C MET A 55 -1.02 5.33 -4.75
N PRO A 56 -2.23 4.80 -4.52
CA PRO A 56 -3.37 5.07 -5.42
C PRO A 56 -3.57 6.55 -5.74
N ARG A 57 -3.54 7.42 -4.72
CA ARG A 57 -3.69 8.86 -4.90
C ARG A 57 -2.54 9.45 -5.72
N HIS A 58 -1.30 9.01 -5.49
CA HIS A 58 -0.15 9.41 -6.30
C HIS A 58 -0.39 9.13 -7.79
N PHE A 59 -0.77 7.90 -8.14
CA PHE A 59 -1.01 7.53 -9.53
C PHE A 59 -2.21 8.25 -10.16
N ILE A 60 -3.27 8.50 -9.39
CA ILE A 60 -4.39 9.35 -9.83
C ILE A 60 -3.89 10.75 -10.19
N THR A 61 -3.03 11.33 -9.34
CA THR A 61 -2.47 12.67 -9.56
C THR A 61 -1.52 12.69 -10.77
N GLU A 62 -0.68 11.66 -10.94
CA GLU A 62 0.18 11.51 -12.13
C GLU A 62 -0.63 11.37 -13.43
N ALA A 63 -1.81 10.75 -13.38
CA ALA A 63 -2.77 10.70 -14.50
C ALA A 63 -3.47 12.05 -14.76
N GLY A 64 -3.09 13.11 -14.05
CA GLY A 64 -3.66 14.45 -14.24
C GLY A 64 -5.08 14.61 -13.68
N ILE A 65 -5.42 13.84 -12.66
CA ILE A 65 -6.71 13.91 -11.96
C ILE A 65 -6.51 14.56 -10.60
N ASP A 66 -7.24 15.62 -10.32
CA ASP A 66 -7.27 16.26 -9.02
C ASP A 66 -8.26 15.53 -8.09
N VAL A 67 -7.71 14.88 -7.07
CA VAL A 67 -8.50 14.08 -6.13
C VAL A 67 -9.51 14.91 -5.32
N GLU A 68 -9.28 16.23 -5.18
CA GLU A 68 -10.19 17.11 -4.42
C GLU A 68 -11.34 17.66 -5.28
N SER A 69 -11.18 17.73 -6.62
CA SER A 69 -12.14 18.43 -7.48
C SER A 69 -12.70 17.62 -8.63
N ASP A 70 -11.99 16.56 -9.09
CA ASP A 70 -12.39 15.80 -10.29
C ASP A 70 -13.33 14.62 -9.99
N PHE A 71 -13.68 14.36 -8.73
CA PHE A 71 -14.64 13.35 -8.32
C PHE A 71 -16.04 13.92 -8.12
N SER A 72 -17.08 13.07 -8.18
CA SER A 72 -18.47 13.49 -7.97
C SER A 72 -18.77 13.96 -6.55
N GLN A 73 -17.95 13.57 -5.59
CA GLN A 73 -18.01 13.95 -4.18
C GLN A 73 -16.63 13.80 -3.53
N ALA A 74 -16.44 14.35 -2.34
CA ALA A 74 -15.21 14.16 -1.57
C ALA A 74 -14.88 12.66 -1.40
N PRO A 75 -13.61 12.25 -1.56
CA PRO A 75 -13.19 10.86 -1.38
C PRO A 75 -13.58 10.33 0.00
N ASN A 76 -14.03 9.08 0.02
CA ASN A 76 -14.32 8.38 1.26
C ASN A 76 -13.12 7.54 1.72
N PHE A 77 -13.02 7.32 3.03
CA PHE A 77 -12.06 6.41 3.64
C PHE A 77 -12.82 5.30 4.37
N SER A 78 -12.77 4.10 3.83
CA SER A 78 -13.49 2.94 4.34
C SER A 78 -12.91 2.35 5.63
N GLY A 79 -11.65 2.67 5.94
CA GLY A 79 -10.91 2.19 7.10
C GLY A 79 -10.22 0.84 6.89
N SER A 80 -10.60 0.03 5.91
CA SER A 80 -9.95 -1.24 5.60
C SER A 80 -10.13 -1.65 4.14
N HIS A 81 -9.22 -2.48 3.61
CA HIS A 81 -9.30 -3.00 2.25
C HIS A 81 -10.55 -3.84 2.00
N ASP A 82 -10.93 -4.66 2.98
CA ASP A 82 -12.16 -5.47 2.88
C ASP A 82 -13.42 -4.61 2.77
N THR A 83 -13.52 -3.56 3.57
CA THR A 83 -14.63 -2.62 3.50
C THR A 83 -14.63 -1.87 2.16
N THR A 84 -13.45 -1.53 1.61
CA THR A 84 -13.34 -0.83 0.32
C THR A 84 -14.06 -1.59 -0.79
N TYR A 85 -13.68 -2.85 -1.05
CA TYR A 85 -14.31 -3.59 -2.16
C TYR A 85 -15.76 -3.94 -1.86
N LYS A 86 -16.15 -4.12 -0.61
CA LYS A 86 -17.55 -4.36 -0.23
C LYS A 86 -18.44 -3.14 -0.49
N LEU A 87 -17.96 -1.92 -0.30
CA LEU A 87 -18.69 -0.70 -0.62
C LEU A 87 -18.92 -0.56 -2.13
N VAL A 88 -17.94 -0.97 -2.95
CA VAL A 88 -18.07 -0.98 -4.41
C VAL A 88 -19.01 -2.10 -4.86
N GLU A 89 -18.85 -3.31 -4.32
CA GLU A 89 -19.74 -4.46 -4.59
C GLU A 89 -21.23 -4.14 -4.30
N ALA A 90 -21.46 -3.37 -3.22
CA ALA A 90 -22.78 -2.90 -2.82
C ALA A 90 -23.30 -1.72 -3.67
N GLY A 91 -22.49 -1.13 -4.54
CA GLY A 91 -22.84 0.05 -5.34
C GLY A 91 -22.90 1.35 -4.55
N THR A 92 -22.32 1.39 -3.34
CA THR A 92 -22.27 2.62 -2.52
C THR A 92 -21.26 3.62 -3.08
N TYR A 93 -20.17 3.13 -3.64
CA TYR A 93 -19.17 3.89 -4.39
C TYR A 93 -18.94 3.21 -5.74
N GLU A 94 -18.62 4.03 -6.76
CA GLU A 94 -18.37 3.53 -8.12
C GLU A 94 -16.97 2.95 -8.26
N VAL A 95 -15.97 3.49 -7.53
CA VAL A 95 -14.57 3.11 -7.60
C VAL A 95 -14.01 2.87 -6.19
N GLY A 96 -13.15 1.87 -6.05
CA GLY A 96 -12.38 1.62 -4.82
C GLY A 96 -10.91 1.38 -5.12
N ALA A 97 -10.04 1.77 -4.21
CA ALA A 97 -8.61 1.50 -4.30
C ALA A 97 -8.13 0.70 -3.08
N LEU A 98 -7.44 -0.42 -3.30
CA LEU A 98 -7.00 -1.31 -2.23
C LEU A 98 -5.74 -2.10 -2.58
N ASN A 99 -5.22 -2.77 -1.58
CA ASN A 99 -4.07 -3.65 -1.65
C ASN A 99 -4.33 -4.85 -2.56
N SER A 100 -3.46 -5.09 -3.56
CA SER A 100 -3.61 -6.19 -4.51
C SER A 100 -3.61 -7.57 -3.85
N ALA A 101 -2.76 -7.81 -2.83
CA ALA A 101 -2.70 -9.10 -2.15
C ALA A 101 -3.96 -9.38 -1.31
N VAL A 102 -4.60 -8.34 -0.76
CA VAL A 102 -5.91 -8.50 -0.08
C VAL A 102 -6.99 -8.84 -1.09
N TRP A 103 -6.99 -8.19 -2.25
CA TRP A 103 -7.91 -8.51 -3.35
C TRP A 103 -7.75 -9.95 -3.82
N GLU A 104 -6.53 -10.39 -4.13
CA GLU A 104 -6.24 -11.77 -4.53
C GLU A 104 -6.72 -12.80 -3.50
N THR A 105 -6.50 -12.51 -2.21
CA THR A 105 -6.98 -13.35 -1.12
C THR A 105 -8.50 -13.40 -1.08
N ALA A 106 -9.18 -12.26 -1.24
CA ALA A 106 -10.64 -12.19 -1.26
C ALA A 106 -11.24 -12.99 -2.43
N ILE A 107 -10.62 -12.94 -3.61
CA ILE A 107 -11.00 -13.77 -4.76
C ILE A 107 -10.81 -15.26 -4.45
N LYS A 108 -9.62 -15.65 -3.97
CA LYS A 108 -9.27 -17.05 -3.64
C LYS A 108 -10.23 -17.65 -2.60
N GLU A 109 -10.66 -16.84 -1.66
CA GLU A 109 -11.58 -17.25 -0.59
C GLU A 109 -13.07 -17.12 -0.97
N ASN A 110 -13.38 -16.75 -2.22
CA ASN A 110 -14.75 -16.52 -2.71
C ASN A 110 -15.54 -15.50 -1.89
N LYS A 111 -14.87 -14.46 -1.39
CA LYS A 111 -15.48 -13.37 -0.61
C LYS A 111 -16.09 -12.27 -1.47
N VAL A 112 -15.86 -12.30 -2.78
CA VAL A 112 -16.20 -11.25 -3.74
C VAL A 112 -17.05 -11.82 -4.88
N ASP A 113 -18.09 -11.10 -5.26
CA ASP A 113 -18.87 -11.34 -6.49
C ASP A 113 -18.27 -10.52 -7.64
N THR A 114 -17.45 -11.15 -8.47
CA THR A 114 -16.76 -10.48 -9.58
C THR A 114 -17.71 -9.99 -10.70
N SER A 115 -18.98 -10.38 -10.67
CA SER A 115 -19.99 -9.79 -11.55
C SER A 115 -20.43 -8.38 -11.11
N LYS A 116 -20.14 -8.00 -9.86
CA LYS A 116 -20.52 -6.71 -9.26
C LYS A 116 -19.32 -5.81 -8.97
N VAL A 117 -18.17 -6.39 -8.71
CA VAL A 117 -16.93 -5.64 -8.48
C VAL A 117 -15.76 -6.43 -9.04
N ASP A 118 -14.92 -5.80 -9.88
CA ASP A 118 -13.71 -6.41 -10.42
C ASP A 118 -12.64 -5.35 -10.66
N VAL A 119 -11.41 -5.81 -10.86
CA VAL A 119 -10.26 -4.94 -11.14
C VAL A 119 -10.35 -4.40 -12.57
N PHE A 120 -10.24 -3.09 -12.72
CA PHE A 120 -10.10 -2.45 -14.04
C PHE A 120 -8.70 -1.84 -14.24
N TYR A 121 -7.94 -1.58 -13.16
CA TYR A 121 -6.60 -1.02 -13.25
C TYR A 121 -5.70 -1.54 -12.13
N VAL A 122 -4.45 -1.87 -12.47
CA VAL A 122 -3.38 -2.23 -11.53
C VAL A 122 -2.31 -1.16 -11.63
N THR A 123 -1.86 -0.63 -10.49
CA THR A 123 -0.82 0.41 -10.47
C THR A 123 0.52 -0.11 -10.95
N PRO A 124 1.43 0.77 -11.40
CA PRO A 124 2.85 0.46 -11.42
C PRO A 124 3.33 -0.06 -10.05
N GLU A 125 4.43 -0.81 -10.08
CA GLU A 125 5.05 -1.35 -8.86
C GLU A 125 5.68 -0.23 -8.02
N TYR A 126 5.66 -0.43 -6.69
CA TYR A 126 6.28 0.46 -5.71
C TYR A 126 6.74 -0.32 -4.48
N TYR A 127 7.62 0.28 -3.67
CA TYR A 127 8.04 -0.27 -2.39
C TYR A 127 6.96 -0.08 -1.33
N ASP A 128 6.63 -1.13 -0.56
CA ASP A 128 5.58 -1.06 0.48
C ASP A 128 6.15 -1.41 1.86
N TYR A 129 5.92 -2.60 2.38
CA TYR A 129 6.32 -2.96 3.75
C TYR A 129 7.82 -3.08 3.92
N ASN A 130 8.31 -2.61 5.08
CA ASN A 130 9.70 -2.76 5.50
C ASN A 130 9.81 -2.90 7.02
N PHE A 131 10.98 -3.30 7.47
CA PHE A 131 11.41 -3.17 8.85
C PHE A 131 12.19 -1.88 9.00
N THR A 132 11.68 -1.01 9.87
CA THR A 132 12.32 0.26 10.22
C THR A 132 12.89 0.16 11.63
N ILE A 133 14.12 0.63 11.83
CA ILE A 133 14.79 0.71 13.13
C ILE A 133 15.14 2.16 13.45
N ASN A 134 14.95 2.59 14.68
CA ASN A 134 15.49 3.86 15.18
C ASN A 134 17.00 3.77 15.34
N ASP A 135 17.66 4.92 15.55
CA ASP A 135 19.04 4.92 16.02
C ASP A 135 19.10 4.41 17.46
N VAL A 136 19.43 3.13 17.57
CA VAL A 136 19.53 2.42 18.86
C VAL A 136 20.99 2.23 19.32
N ASP A 137 21.96 2.66 18.53
CA ASP A 137 23.38 2.51 18.85
C ASP A 137 23.76 3.29 20.10
N ALA A 138 23.15 4.45 20.31
CA ALA A 138 23.37 5.26 21.52
C ALA A 138 22.92 4.55 22.81
N GLU A 139 21.89 3.69 22.75
CA GLU A 139 21.32 2.98 23.90
C GLU A 139 21.95 1.58 24.10
N PHE A 140 22.17 0.85 23.00
CA PHE A 140 22.59 -0.56 23.04
C PHE A 140 24.04 -0.80 22.61
N GLY A 141 24.76 0.25 22.24
CA GLY A 141 26.17 0.24 21.82
C GLY A 141 26.35 0.27 20.31
N GLU A 142 27.49 0.81 19.88
CA GLU A 142 27.85 1.02 18.47
C GLU A 142 27.75 -0.27 17.65
N GLY A 143 27.17 -0.17 16.47
CA GLY A 143 26.96 -1.28 15.53
C GLY A 143 25.78 -2.18 15.86
N THR A 144 24.88 -1.80 16.78
CA THR A 144 23.67 -2.58 17.10
C THR A 144 22.72 -2.60 15.90
N VAL A 145 22.51 -1.49 15.21
CA VAL A 145 21.69 -1.41 13.99
C VAL A 145 22.16 -2.42 12.94
N GLU A 146 23.46 -2.43 12.66
CA GLU A 146 24.05 -3.36 11.68
C GLU A 146 23.93 -4.84 12.11
N LYS A 147 24.06 -5.13 13.41
CA LYS A 147 23.88 -6.49 13.92
C LYS A 147 22.42 -6.96 13.77
N VAL A 148 21.46 -6.10 14.05
CA VAL A 148 20.03 -6.41 13.86
C VAL A 148 19.74 -6.65 12.39
N LYS A 149 20.20 -5.76 11.49
CA LYS A 149 20.07 -5.93 10.05
C LYS A 149 20.68 -7.25 9.57
N ALA A 150 21.92 -7.54 9.97
CA ALA A 150 22.61 -8.77 9.61
C ALA A 150 21.87 -10.02 10.10
N ALA A 151 21.33 -9.99 11.33
CA ALA A 151 20.56 -11.10 11.87
C ALA A 151 19.27 -11.37 11.07
N LEU A 152 18.56 -10.32 10.64
CA LEU A 152 17.36 -10.47 9.81
C LEU A 152 17.71 -11.02 8.42
N LEU A 153 18.78 -10.53 7.79
CA LEU A 153 19.24 -10.98 6.49
C LEU A 153 19.79 -12.42 6.48
N ALA A 154 20.28 -12.89 7.64
CA ALA A 154 20.84 -14.23 7.81
C ALA A 154 19.76 -15.30 8.14
N MET A 155 18.48 -14.90 8.29
CA MET A 155 17.43 -15.87 8.55
C MET A 155 17.25 -16.84 7.39
N ASP A 156 17.19 -18.13 7.71
CA ASP A 156 17.04 -19.24 6.77
C ASP A 156 16.07 -20.31 7.32
N GLU A 157 16.21 -21.53 6.88
CA GLU A 157 15.36 -22.66 7.31
C GLU A 157 15.35 -22.91 8.82
N GLU A 158 16.38 -22.48 9.56
CA GLU A 158 16.39 -22.61 11.03
C GLU A 158 15.39 -21.64 11.70
N GLN A 159 15.06 -20.51 11.02
CA GLN A 159 14.08 -19.52 11.46
C GLN A 159 12.78 -19.59 10.67
N LYS A 160 12.47 -20.74 10.09
CA LYS A 160 11.31 -20.94 9.21
C LYS A 160 9.99 -20.47 9.81
N GLU A 161 9.74 -20.69 11.09
CA GLU A 161 8.51 -20.24 11.75
C GLU A 161 8.34 -18.71 11.68
N ILE A 162 9.46 -17.96 11.80
CA ILE A 162 9.45 -16.48 11.70
C ILE A 162 9.20 -16.10 10.24
N LEU A 163 9.92 -16.71 9.30
CA LEU A 163 9.76 -16.43 7.87
C LEU A 163 8.34 -16.74 7.39
N ASP A 164 7.77 -17.87 7.79
CA ASP A 164 6.39 -18.26 7.48
C ASP A 164 5.37 -17.25 8.04
N PHE A 165 5.59 -16.75 9.27
CA PHE A 165 4.75 -15.71 9.86
C PHE A 165 4.71 -14.43 9.01
N PHE A 166 5.83 -14.06 8.40
CA PHE A 166 5.93 -12.92 7.48
C PHE A 166 5.59 -13.28 6.02
N ALA A 167 5.22 -14.53 5.73
CA ALA A 167 4.93 -15.03 4.39
C ALA A 167 6.07 -14.73 3.39
N THR A 168 7.30 -15.10 3.76
CA THR A 168 8.52 -14.92 2.96
C THR A 168 9.49 -16.07 3.19
N ASP A 169 10.37 -16.31 2.23
CA ASP A 169 11.46 -17.30 2.38
C ASP A 169 12.76 -16.64 2.88
N LYS A 170 12.85 -15.32 2.83
CA LYS A 170 14.01 -14.53 3.27
C LYS A 170 13.65 -13.05 3.40
N PHE A 171 14.52 -12.30 4.06
CA PHE A 171 14.54 -10.83 3.97
C PHE A 171 15.66 -10.38 3.04
N ILE A 172 15.48 -9.19 2.45
CA ILE A 172 16.45 -8.51 1.59
C ILE A 172 16.70 -7.10 2.11
N GLU A 173 17.81 -6.50 1.74
CA GLU A 173 18.13 -5.12 2.12
C GLU A 173 17.14 -4.12 1.49
N THR A 174 16.87 -3.06 2.24
CA THR A 174 16.18 -1.88 1.75
C THR A 174 16.81 -0.60 2.34
N LYS A 175 16.35 0.55 1.90
CA LYS A 175 16.82 1.87 2.34
C LYS A 175 15.73 2.91 2.22
N ASN A 176 15.88 4.02 2.95
CA ASN A 176 14.88 5.08 3.00
C ASN A 176 14.51 5.67 1.64
N GLU A 177 15.47 5.78 0.72
CA GLU A 177 15.26 6.38 -0.62
C GLU A 177 14.26 5.58 -1.46
N ASN A 178 14.10 4.28 -1.22
CA ASN A 178 13.13 3.44 -1.91
C ASN A 178 11.67 3.89 -1.64
N TYR A 179 11.44 4.65 -0.57
CA TYR A 179 10.12 5.11 -0.11
C TYR A 179 9.89 6.60 -0.36
N ASP A 180 10.70 7.25 -1.21
CA ASP A 180 10.61 8.68 -1.51
C ASP A 180 9.25 9.07 -2.09
N ALA A 181 8.70 8.26 -3.00
CA ALA A 181 7.37 8.51 -3.57
C ALA A 181 6.28 8.56 -2.48
N ILE A 182 6.30 7.60 -1.55
CA ILE A 182 5.35 7.56 -0.42
C ILE A 182 5.54 8.79 0.48
N ARG A 183 6.79 9.16 0.75
CA ARG A 183 7.12 10.33 1.57
C ARG A 183 6.62 11.63 0.93
N ASP A 184 6.82 11.78 -0.36
CA ASP A 184 6.42 13.00 -1.08
C ASP A 184 4.90 13.15 -1.12
N VAL A 185 4.17 12.05 -1.34
CA VAL A 185 2.70 12.04 -1.22
C VAL A 185 2.27 12.40 0.21
N ALA A 186 2.87 11.77 1.22
CA ALA A 186 2.52 12.06 2.61
C ALA A 186 2.80 13.52 3.00
N LYS A 187 3.86 14.14 2.45
CA LYS A 187 4.13 15.58 2.60
C LYS A 187 3.08 16.44 1.90
N SER A 188 2.74 16.13 0.65
CA SER A 188 1.75 16.89 -0.12
C SER A 188 0.38 16.90 0.55
N LEU A 189 0.05 15.83 1.27
CA LEU A 189 -1.18 15.69 2.05
C LEU A 189 -1.10 16.27 3.48
N GLY A 190 0.06 16.79 3.87
CA GLY A 190 0.27 17.33 5.23
C GLY A 190 0.27 16.25 6.34
N ILE A 191 0.37 14.97 5.97
CA ILE A 191 0.46 13.84 6.93
C ILE A 191 1.79 13.90 7.68
N ILE A 192 2.84 14.25 6.97
CA ILE A 192 4.18 14.51 7.53
C ILE A 192 4.67 15.89 7.11
N LYS A 193 5.64 16.46 7.87
CA LYS A 193 6.25 17.77 7.62
C LYS A 193 7.53 17.66 6.80
#